data_b6c2d78206cc980859801cfed3c604c2
#
_entry.id   b6c2d78206cc980859801cfed3c604c2
#
_cell.length_a   1.000
_cell.length_b   1.000
_cell.length_c   1.000
_cell.angle_alpha   90.00
_cell.angle_beta   90.00
_cell.angle_gamma   90.00
#
_symmetry.space_group_name_H-M   'P 1'
#
loop_
_entity.id
_entity.type
_entity.pdbx_description
1 polymer ?
#
loop_
_entity_poly.entity_id
_entity_poly.type
_entity_poly.pdbx_seq_one_letter_code
_entity_poly.pdbx_strand_id
1 'polypeptide(L)'
;MAASTQKPILISGAGIASLLLGQSLLRAGIPFLIFERDASISFRGQGYRLRLSEQGLDAIESVLGPEGFQKFWDTCGKTGGSGFTAINAITGEKLARPPGQHEAGKEKSEEAADEKPKTVAERLTSRDGKAVGISRGDMRKIFMSGCEPLVQWSHRVTGYELTENGVRTIFTDGSKSIEGAMLVGGEGIYSKIARQLSGGKLKVYDTGARGIHGQAPSTAFKGLGEGVWQMLDETHPNGRLFAITNVRPGEMDDPNVEFGWTMGGQPGAIKAPNDDYSIIGKPAAEIAKALTANWHPRVKSLFEQMVESEAAFWKITCSTPAGVPEWQNEPRVTVIGDAVHSMTPAGGIGANTAVRDSALLGKLLTEAGGYKEGITAAYEKDMRVYASEAVRTSYGLAHIQMGVTIDENSATV
;
A
#
# COMPACT_ATOMS: atom_id res chain seq x y z
N MET A 1 -34.54 -12.79 -9.15
CA MET A 1 -34.12 -12.42 -7.79
C MET A 1 -34.84 -11.12 -7.46
N ALA A 2 -35.55 -11.05 -6.32
CA ALA A 2 -36.17 -9.81 -5.87
C ALA A 2 -35.07 -8.78 -5.63
N ALA A 3 -35.21 -7.57 -6.14
CA ALA A 3 -34.26 -6.48 -5.88
C ALA A 3 -34.20 -6.26 -4.37
N SER A 4 -33.01 -6.31 -3.78
CA SER A 4 -32.82 -5.99 -2.37
C SER A 4 -33.35 -4.57 -2.12
N THR A 5 -34.24 -4.42 -1.16
CA THR A 5 -34.73 -3.10 -0.72
C THR A 5 -33.71 -2.32 0.09
N GLN A 6 -32.57 -2.93 0.36
CA GLN A 6 -31.49 -2.35 1.15
C GLN A 6 -30.69 -1.34 0.33
N LYS A 7 -30.48 -0.13 0.88
CA LYS A 7 -29.59 0.87 0.28
C LYS A 7 -28.15 0.36 0.23
N PRO A 8 -27.42 0.61 -0.86
CA PRO A 8 -26.04 0.12 -0.98
C PRO A 8 -25.07 0.83 -0.02
N ILE A 9 -23.98 0.17 0.29
CA ILE A 9 -22.79 0.78 0.87
C ILE A 9 -22.06 1.50 -0.27
N LEU A 10 -21.80 2.79 -0.11
CA LEU A 10 -21.01 3.56 -1.07
C LEU A 10 -19.54 3.51 -0.67
N ILE A 11 -18.67 3.29 -1.64
CA ILE A 11 -17.20 3.25 -1.42
C ILE A 11 -16.55 4.23 -2.38
N SER A 12 -15.75 5.15 -1.87
CA SER A 12 -14.99 6.11 -2.67
C SER A 12 -13.55 5.64 -2.85
N GLY A 13 -13.12 5.49 -4.11
CA GLY A 13 -11.83 4.96 -4.51
C GLY A 13 -11.82 3.43 -4.69
N ALA A 14 -11.18 2.94 -5.77
CA ALA A 14 -10.96 1.52 -6.05
C ALA A 14 -9.51 1.09 -5.72
N GLY A 15 -9.01 1.51 -4.55
CA GLY A 15 -7.73 1.08 -4.00
C GLY A 15 -7.80 -0.33 -3.40
N ILE A 16 -6.66 -0.83 -2.92
CA ILE A 16 -6.55 -2.18 -2.33
C ILE A 16 -7.55 -2.39 -1.19
N ALA A 17 -7.60 -1.44 -0.25
CA ALA A 17 -8.54 -1.54 0.88
C ALA A 17 -10.00 -1.57 0.41
N SER A 18 -10.37 -0.66 -0.47
CA SER A 18 -11.74 -0.56 -0.99
C SER A 18 -12.18 -1.82 -1.74
N LEU A 19 -11.30 -2.35 -2.59
CA LEU A 19 -11.61 -3.55 -3.36
C LEU A 19 -11.69 -4.80 -2.48
N LEU A 20 -10.85 -4.92 -1.46
CA LEU A 20 -10.94 -6.03 -0.51
C LEU A 20 -12.21 -5.92 0.35
N LEU A 21 -12.60 -4.70 0.76
CA LEU A 21 -13.90 -4.48 1.40
C LEU A 21 -15.04 -4.89 0.46
N GLY A 22 -14.96 -4.52 -0.83
CA GLY A 22 -15.90 -4.95 -1.87
C GLY A 22 -16.05 -6.48 -1.91
N GLN A 23 -14.94 -7.23 -1.79
CA GLN A 23 -14.98 -8.70 -1.71
C GLN A 23 -15.76 -9.21 -0.48
N SER A 24 -15.58 -8.59 0.70
CA SER A 24 -16.39 -8.92 1.88
C SER A 24 -17.88 -8.74 1.62
N LEU A 25 -18.27 -7.58 1.05
CA LEU A 25 -19.65 -7.24 0.79
C LEU A 25 -20.26 -8.13 -0.30
N LEU A 26 -19.51 -8.41 -1.38
CA LEU A 26 -19.93 -9.29 -2.46
C LEU A 26 -20.24 -10.70 -1.95
N ARG A 27 -19.38 -11.25 -1.13
CA ARG A 27 -19.54 -12.60 -0.54
C ARG A 27 -20.70 -12.65 0.46
N ALA A 28 -20.95 -11.55 1.17
CA ALA A 28 -22.07 -11.44 2.10
C ALA A 28 -23.39 -11.12 1.42
N GLY A 29 -23.41 -10.84 0.10
CA GLY A 29 -24.63 -10.43 -0.61
C GLY A 29 -25.13 -9.03 -0.22
N ILE A 30 -24.28 -8.20 0.37
CA ILE A 30 -24.59 -6.83 0.76
C ILE A 30 -24.41 -5.92 -0.45
N PRO A 31 -25.45 -5.13 -0.84
CA PRO A 31 -25.34 -4.24 -2.00
C PRO A 31 -24.33 -3.12 -1.75
N PHE A 32 -23.49 -2.84 -2.76
CA PHE A 32 -22.50 -1.76 -2.72
C PHE A 32 -22.22 -1.17 -4.10
N LEU A 33 -21.62 0.02 -4.13
CA LEU A 33 -21.08 0.68 -5.32
C LEU A 33 -19.74 1.31 -4.99
N ILE A 34 -18.78 1.20 -5.92
CA ILE A 34 -17.46 1.82 -5.81
C ILE A 34 -17.34 2.93 -6.85
N PHE A 35 -16.90 4.12 -6.45
CA PHE A 35 -16.63 5.26 -7.33
C PHE A 35 -15.12 5.47 -7.46
N GLU A 36 -14.59 5.39 -8.66
CA GLU A 36 -13.15 5.55 -8.92
C GLU A 36 -12.91 6.70 -9.90
N ARG A 37 -11.94 7.55 -9.57
CA ARG A 37 -11.57 8.70 -10.41
C ARG A 37 -10.84 8.33 -11.70
N ASP A 38 -10.08 7.24 -11.68
CA ASP A 38 -9.35 6.76 -12.85
C ASP A 38 -10.33 6.16 -13.89
N ALA A 39 -9.96 6.18 -15.17
CA ALA A 39 -10.82 5.70 -16.25
C ALA A 39 -10.88 4.16 -16.34
N SER A 40 -9.90 3.47 -15.75
CA SER A 40 -9.82 2.01 -15.73
C SER A 40 -8.86 1.51 -14.65
N ILE A 41 -8.86 0.20 -14.40
CA ILE A 41 -7.94 -0.42 -13.45
C ILE A 41 -6.46 -0.26 -13.85
N SER A 42 -6.17 -0.18 -15.16
CA SER A 42 -4.83 -0.09 -15.73
C SER A 42 -4.40 1.35 -16.06
N PHE A 43 -5.18 2.36 -15.66
CA PHE A 43 -4.91 3.77 -16.01
C PHE A 43 -3.55 4.29 -15.54
N ARG A 44 -3.00 3.74 -14.46
CA ARG A 44 -1.68 4.10 -13.91
C ARG A 44 -0.81 2.88 -13.81
N GLY A 45 0.51 3.09 -13.88
CA GLY A 45 1.50 2.04 -13.62
C GLY A 45 1.21 1.29 -12.31
N GLN A 46 1.19 -0.04 -12.39
CA GLN A 46 0.76 -0.91 -11.30
C GLN A 46 1.94 -1.69 -10.69
N GLY A 47 3.17 -1.40 -11.15
CA GLY A 47 4.32 -2.28 -11.00
C GLY A 47 4.99 -2.32 -9.63
N TYR A 48 4.69 -1.40 -8.70
CA TYR A 48 5.37 -1.45 -7.41
C TYR A 48 4.89 -2.62 -6.55
N ARG A 49 5.85 -3.24 -5.87
CA ARG A 49 5.58 -4.41 -5.03
C ARG A 49 5.16 -4.01 -3.62
N LEU A 50 4.21 -4.78 -3.13
CA LEU A 50 3.77 -4.71 -1.75
C LEU A 50 4.33 -5.92 -1.00
N ARG A 51 4.76 -5.70 0.22
CA ARG A 51 5.12 -6.76 1.16
C ARG A 51 3.95 -7.06 2.06
N LEU A 52 3.69 -8.34 2.24
CA LEU A 52 2.65 -8.80 3.15
C LEU A 52 3.28 -9.63 4.28
N SER A 53 2.80 -9.36 5.48
CA SER A 53 3.13 -10.07 6.70
C SER A 53 2.00 -11.03 7.10
N GLU A 54 2.21 -11.79 8.16
CA GLU A 54 1.23 -12.69 8.73
C GLU A 54 -0.14 -12.03 8.91
N GLN A 55 -0.18 -10.87 9.58
CA GLN A 55 -1.43 -10.16 9.84
C GLN A 55 -2.18 -9.72 8.57
N GLY A 56 -1.44 -9.29 7.55
CA GLY A 56 -2.04 -8.94 6.25
C GLY A 56 -2.59 -10.17 5.53
N LEU A 57 -1.88 -11.28 5.58
CA LEU A 57 -2.32 -12.55 4.98
C LEU A 57 -3.56 -13.10 5.68
N ASP A 58 -3.62 -13.06 7.01
CA ASP A 58 -4.80 -13.48 7.78
C ASP A 58 -6.03 -12.62 7.46
N ALA A 59 -5.84 -11.31 7.34
CA ALA A 59 -6.90 -10.40 6.93
C ALA A 59 -7.42 -10.73 5.53
N ILE A 60 -6.53 -10.95 4.56
CA ILE A 60 -6.91 -11.31 3.18
C ILE A 60 -7.63 -12.66 3.14
N GLU A 61 -7.13 -13.68 3.86
CA GLU A 61 -7.76 -15.00 3.91
C GLU A 61 -9.16 -14.94 4.52
N SER A 62 -9.33 -14.19 5.61
CA SER A 62 -10.63 -14.02 6.27
C SER A 62 -11.68 -13.43 5.33
N VAL A 63 -11.27 -12.56 4.41
CA VAL A 63 -12.15 -11.95 3.41
C VAL A 63 -12.37 -12.84 2.20
N LEU A 64 -11.31 -13.36 1.59
CA LEU A 64 -11.41 -14.13 0.35
C LEU A 64 -11.88 -15.56 0.56
N GLY A 65 -11.72 -16.09 1.76
CA GLY A 65 -11.90 -17.51 2.09
C GLY A 65 -10.83 -18.40 1.45
N PRO A 66 -10.86 -19.72 1.72
CA PRO A 66 -9.75 -20.61 1.35
C PRO A 66 -9.41 -20.63 -0.14
N GLU A 67 -10.42 -20.74 -1.02
CA GLU A 67 -10.20 -20.80 -2.47
C GLU A 67 -9.69 -19.50 -3.05
N GLY A 68 -10.27 -18.36 -2.65
CA GLY A 68 -9.84 -17.02 -3.09
C GLY A 68 -8.45 -16.69 -2.57
N PHE A 69 -8.17 -17.08 -1.33
CA PHE A 69 -6.85 -16.90 -0.74
C PHE A 69 -5.79 -17.77 -1.42
N GLN A 70 -6.10 -19.00 -1.82
CA GLN A 70 -5.16 -19.84 -2.55
C GLN A 70 -4.74 -19.20 -3.87
N LYS A 71 -5.69 -18.64 -4.66
CA LYS A 71 -5.37 -17.92 -5.88
C LYS A 71 -4.47 -16.70 -5.63
N PHE A 72 -4.77 -15.97 -4.56
CA PHE A 72 -3.94 -14.84 -4.12
C PHE A 72 -2.53 -15.31 -3.73
N TRP A 73 -2.42 -16.36 -2.91
CA TRP A 73 -1.16 -16.94 -2.46
C TRP A 73 -0.28 -17.41 -3.62
N ASP A 74 -0.86 -18.07 -4.61
CA ASP A 74 -0.15 -18.59 -5.79
C ASP A 74 0.43 -17.46 -6.65
N THR A 75 -0.20 -16.28 -6.64
CA THR A 75 0.29 -15.10 -7.34
C THR A 75 1.41 -14.39 -6.58
N CYS A 76 1.58 -14.65 -5.28
CA CYS A 76 2.60 -14.02 -4.45
C CYS A 76 4.00 -14.60 -4.72
N GLY A 77 4.98 -13.70 -4.85
CA GLY A 77 6.40 -14.09 -4.79
C GLY A 77 6.81 -14.43 -3.35
N LYS A 78 7.30 -15.65 -3.16
CA LYS A 78 7.78 -16.17 -1.88
C LYS A 78 9.30 -16.17 -1.91
N THR A 79 9.92 -15.52 -0.95
CA THR A 79 11.36 -15.56 -0.74
C THR A 79 11.66 -16.37 0.51
N GLY A 80 12.72 -17.14 0.51
CA GLY A 80 13.05 -18.14 1.54
C GLY A 80 13.30 -17.62 2.96
N GLY A 81 12.74 -16.47 3.34
CA GLY A 81 12.85 -15.94 4.71
C GLY A 81 14.20 -15.31 5.06
N SER A 82 15.14 -15.28 4.14
CA SER A 82 16.51 -14.79 4.38
C SER A 82 16.64 -13.27 4.58
N GLY A 83 15.52 -12.54 4.68
CA GLY A 83 15.55 -11.08 4.70
C GLY A 83 16.01 -10.51 3.36
N PHE A 84 16.57 -9.29 3.38
CA PHE A 84 17.20 -8.73 2.19
C PHE A 84 18.73 -8.74 2.30
N THR A 85 19.36 -8.86 1.15
CA THR A 85 20.81 -8.68 1.01
C THR A 85 21.07 -7.23 0.62
N ALA A 86 21.82 -6.51 1.46
CA ALA A 86 22.25 -5.16 1.15
C ALA A 86 23.54 -5.18 0.30
N ILE A 87 23.61 -4.26 -0.67
CA ILE A 87 24.75 -4.11 -1.57
C ILE A 87 25.06 -2.61 -1.73
N ASN A 88 26.35 -2.27 -1.72
CA ASN A 88 26.79 -0.94 -2.09
C ASN A 88 26.54 -0.73 -3.60
N ALA A 89 25.74 0.26 -3.95
CA ALA A 89 25.34 0.48 -5.33
C ALA A 89 26.50 0.95 -6.21
N ILE A 90 27.55 1.56 -5.64
CA ILE A 90 28.71 2.08 -6.37
C ILE A 90 29.77 1.00 -6.57
N THR A 91 30.10 0.22 -5.54
CA THR A 91 31.17 -0.81 -5.63
C THR A 91 30.63 -2.18 -6.06
N GLY A 92 29.33 -2.43 -5.96
CA GLY A 92 28.73 -3.73 -6.22
C GLY A 92 28.99 -4.78 -5.13
N GLU A 93 29.62 -4.41 -4.02
CA GLU A 93 29.96 -5.31 -2.92
C GLU A 93 28.78 -5.50 -1.95
N LYS A 94 28.65 -6.70 -1.42
CA LYS A 94 27.67 -6.97 -0.36
C LYS A 94 28.06 -6.23 0.90
N LEU A 95 27.11 -5.55 1.51
CA LEU A 95 27.28 -4.88 2.79
C LEU A 95 27.06 -5.86 3.94
N ALA A 96 27.81 -5.68 5.02
CA ALA A 96 27.58 -6.39 6.26
C ALA A 96 26.17 -6.05 6.77
N ARG A 97 25.46 -7.05 7.30
CA ARG A 97 24.13 -6.81 7.90
C ARG A 97 24.26 -5.85 9.09
N PRO A 98 23.37 -4.86 9.23
CA PRO A 98 23.33 -4.05 10.44
C PRO A 98 23.12 -4.94 11.68
N PRO A 99 23.75 -4.63 12.81
CA PRO A 99 23.51 -5.33 14.07
C PRO A 99 22.01 -5.30 14.42
N GLY A 100 21.42 -6.46 14.77
CA GLY A 100 20.02 -6.59 15.19
C GLY A 100 19.05 -7.07 14.13
N GLN A 101 19.45 -7.34 12.90
CA GLN A 101 18.62 -8.08 11.94
C GLN A 101 18.92 -9.58 12.06
N HIS A 102 18.04 -10.32 12.75
CA HIS A 102 18.15 -11.76 12.90
C HIS A 102 17.85 -12.50 11.60
N GLU A 103 18.51 -13.66 11.39
CA GLU A 103 18.17 -14.60 10.33
C GLU A 103 16.73 -15.06 10.53
N ALA A 104 15.84 -14.69 9.63
CA ALA A 104 14.57 -15.35 9.49
C ALA A 104 14.86 -16.73 8.88
N GLY A 105 14.82 -17.81 9.67
CA GLY A 105 15.02 -19.15 9.12
C GLY A 105 15.74 -20.14 10.01
N LYS A 106 15.81 -19.96 11.34
CA LYS A 106 16.03 -21.08 12.23
C LYS A 106 14.67 -21.65 12.60
N GLU A 107 14.46 -22.91 12.20
CA GLU A 107 13.34 -23.74 12.62
C GLU A 107 13.13 -23.59 14.13
N LYS A 108 11.97 -23.02 14.52
CA LYS A 108 11.50 -23.11 15.90
C LYS A 108 10.83 -24.46 16.04
N SER A 109 11.41 -25.33 16.86
CA SER A 109 10.75 -26.50 17.41
C SER A 109 9.41 -26.10 18.04
N GLU A 110 8.38 -26.89 17.74
CA GLU A 110 7.05 -26.82 18.35
C GLU A 110 7.15 -26.98 19.86
N GLU A 111 7.01 -25.88 20.59
CA GLU A 111 6.54 -25.89 21.98
C GLU A 111 5.63 -24.68 22.16
N ALA A 112 4.36 -24.97 22.32
CA ALA A 112 3.36 -24.03 22.77
C ALA A 112 3.72 -23.51 24.16
N ALA A 113 4.18 -22.29 24.24
CA ALA A 113 4.39 -21.58 25.49
C ALA A 113 3.95 -20.14 25.32
N ASP A 114 3.26 -19.63 26.34
CA ASP A 114 2.82 -18.28 26.60
C ASP A 114 3.25 -17.24 25.55
N GLU A 115 2.30 -16.71 24.78
CA GLU A 115 2.57 -15.73 23.71
C GLU A 115 3.22 -14.47 24.29
N LYS A 116 4.55 -14.46 24.31
CA LYS A 116 5.30 -13.21 24.49
C LYS A 116 4.95 -12.24 23.35
N PRO A 117 4.78 -10.94 23.62
CA PRO A 117 4.50 -9.97 22.60
C PRO A 117 5.57 -10.04 21.50
N LYS A 118 5.15 -10.30 20.26
CA LYS A 118 6.03 -10.43 19.08
C LYS A 118 6.81 -9.13 18.88
N THR A 119 8.10 -9.23 18.63
CA THR A 119 8.94 -8.08 18.26
C THR A 119 8.45 -7.48 16.95
N VAL A 120 8.85 -6.23 16.65
CA VAL A 120 8.53 -5.58 15.36
C VAL A 120 9.03 -6.43 14.20
N ALA A 121 10.23 -7.02 14.29
CA ALA A 121 10.78 -7.90 13.27
C ALA A 121 9.92 -9.15 13.03
N GLU A 122 9.42 -9.79 14.08
CA GLU A 122 8.53 -10.95 13.97
C GLU A 122 7.17 -10.59 13.38
N ARG A 123 6.64 -9.41 13.68
CA ARG A 123 5.39 -8.90 13.07
C ARG A 123 5.53 -8.54 11.58
N LEU A 124 6.74 -8.29 11.12
CA LEU A 124 7.02 -7.97 9.71
C LEU A 124 7.31 -9.23 8.86
N THR A 125 7.28 -10.42 9.42
CA THR A 125 7.41 -11.67 8.65
C THR A 125 6.06 -12.17 8.15
N SER A 126 6.05 -13.02 7.12
CA SER A 126 4.87 -13.74 6.68
C SER A 126 4.55 -14.91 7.62
N ARG A 127 3.33 -15.49 7.46
CA ARG A 127 2.83 -16.60 8.28
C ARG A 127 3.76 -17.81 8.33
N ASP A 128 4.42 -18.11 7.20
CA ASP A 128 5.37 -19.22 7.07
C ASP A 128 6.83 -18.79 7.32
N GLY A 129 7.06 -17.62 7.90
CA GLY A 129 8.38 -17.08 8.15
C GLY A 129 9.10 -16.52 6.92
N LYS A 130 8.44 -16.50 5.76
CA LYS A 130 8.99 -15.99 4.50
C LYS A 130 8.47 -14.59 4.18
N ALA A 131 9.24 -13.81 3.44
CA ALA A 131 8.74 -12.57 2.86
C ALA A 131 7.83 -12.89 1.66
N VAL A 132 6.60 -12.40 1.69
CA VAL A 132 5.65 -12.51 0.58
C VAL A 132 5.51 -11.15 -0.08
N GLY A 133 5.59 -11.12 -1.39
CA GLY A 133 5.44 -9.91 -2.15
C GLY A 133 4.53 -10.10 -3.36
N ILE A 134 3.73 -9.09 -3.66
CA ILE A 134 2.84 -9.09 -4.83
C ILE A 134 2.88 -7.71 -5.49
N SER A 135 2.71 -7.63 -6.81
CA SER A 135 2.54 -6.34 -7.46
C SER A 135 1.21 -5.72 -7.03
N ARG A 136 1.18 -4.41 -6.90
CA ARG A 136 -0.06 -3.69 -6.59
C ARG A 136 -1.14 -3.96 -7.64
N GLY A 137 -0.73 -4.08 -8.91
CA GLY A 137 -1.62 -4.36 -10.03
C GLY A 137 -2.29 -5.73 -9.91
N ASP A 138 -1.52 -6.77 -9.66
CA ASP A 138 -2.06 -8.13 -9.52
C ASP A 138 -2.97 -8.24 -8.31
N MET A 139 -2.59 -7.64 -7.18
CA MET A 139 -3.42 -7.59 -5.99
C MET A 139 -4.76 -6.90 -6.25
N ARG A 140 -4.75 -5.77 -6.99
CA ARG A 140 -5.98 -5.07 -7.39
C ARG A 140 -6.85 -5.92 -8.33
N LYS A 141 -6.26 -6.61 -9.31
CA LYS A 141 -6.99 -7.51 -10.23
C LYS A 141 -7.69 -8.63 -9.46
N ILE A 142 -6.99 -9.26 -8.52
CA ILE A 142 -7.56 -10.33 -7.68
C ILE A 142 -8.75 -9.79 -6.87
N PHE A 143 -8.58 -8.64 -6.20
CA PHE A 143 -9.65 -8.06 -5.38
C PHE A 143 -10.77 -7.44 -6.21
N MET A 144 -10.54 -7.14 -7.47
CA MET A 144 -11.57 -6.65 -8.40
C MET A 144 -12.50 -7.77 -8.89
N SER A 145 -12.03 -9.02 -8.90
CA SER A 145 -12.76 -10.15 -9.49
C SER A 145 -14.19 -10.27 -8.96
N GLY A 146 -15.18 -10.15 -9.85
CA GLY A 146 -16.60 -10.15 -9.52
C GLY A 146 -17.15 -8.79 -9.05
N CYS A 147 -16.31 -7.81 -8.78
CA CYS A 147 -16.72 -6.44 -8.43
C CYS A 147 -16.82 -5.51 -9.64
N GLU A 148 -16.34 -5.92 -10.82
CA GLU A 148 -16.22 -5.07 -12.01
C GLU A 148 -17.52 -4.32 -12.36
N PRO A 149 -18.73 -4.95 -12.35
CA PRO A 149 -19.98 -4.27 -12.68
C PRO A 149 -20.41 -3.22 -11.64
N LEU A 150 -19.82 -3.26 -10.44
CA LEU A 150 -20.13 -2.40 -9.31
C LEU A 150 -19.19 -1.20 -9.18
N VAL A 151 -18.18 -1.12 -10.06
CA VAL A 151 -17.22 -0.01 -10.09
C VAL A 151 -17.61 1.00 -11.17
N GLN A 152 -17.85 2.22 -10.73
CA GLN A 152 -18.12 3.37 -11.60
C GLN A 152 -16.81 4.14 -11.80
N TRP A 153 -16.20 3.95 -12.97
CA TRP A 153 -14.97 4.62 -13.37
C TRP A 153 -15.21 6.07 -13.76
N SER A 154 -14.16 6.89 -13.73
CA SER A 154 -14.20 8.33 -14.03
C SER A 154 -15.12 9.13 -13.10
N HIS A 155 -15.40 8.62 -11.90
CA HIS A 155 -16.22 9.26 -10.88
C HIS A 155 -15.35 9.74 -9.71
N ARG A 156 -14.83 10.95 -9.82
CA ARG A 156 -14.03 11.56 -8.75
C ARG A 156 -14.91 12.17 -7.67
N VAL A 157 -14.86 11.58 -6.49
CA VAL A 157 -15.58 12.10 -5.31
C VAL A 157 -14.84 13.31 -4.74
N THR A 158 -15.60 14.36 -4.39
CA THR A 158 -15.10 15.63 -3.82
C THR A 158 -15.65 15.91 -2.43
N GLY A 159 -16.64 15.15 -1.96
CA GLY A 159 -17.26 15.29 -0.65
C GLY A 159 -18.50 14.42 -0.54
N TYR A 160 -19.24 14.62 0.54
CA TYR A 160 -20.52 13.94 0.77
C TYR A 160 -21.53 14.88 1.43
N GLU A 161 -22.77 14.50 1.34
CA GLU A 161 -23.87 15.08 2.11
C GLU A 161 -24.65 13.99 2.84
N LEU A 162 -25.07 14.28 4.05
CA LEU A 162 -25.98 13.43 4.80
C LEU A 162 -27.41 13.74 4.35
N THR A 163 -28.24 12.70 4.30
CA THR A 163 -29.66 12.81 4.05
C THR A 163 -30.40 12.33 5.30
N GLU A 164 -31.70 12.48 5.34
CA GLU A 164 -32.54 11.99 6.47
C GLU A 164 -32.26 10.50 6.76
N ASN A 165 -32.12 9.71 5.71
CA ASN A 165 -32.08 8.25 5.84
C ASN A 165 -30.82 7.61 5.22
N GLY A 166 -29.76 8.40 4.93
CA GLY A 166 -28.58 7.89 4.26
C GLY A 166 -27.49 8.93 4.01
N VAL A 167 -26.71 8.68 2.98
CA VAL A 167 -25.59 9.53 2.56
C VAL A 167 -25.47 9.50 1.03
N ARG A 168 -25.05 10.61 0.42
CA ARG A 168 -24.70 10.70 -1.01
C ARG A 168 -23.27 11.21 -1.18
N THR A 169 -22.56 10.68 -2.14
CA THR A 169 -21.28 11.29 -2.58
C THR A 169 -21.56 12.44 -3.53
N ILE A 170 -20.66 13.42 -3.54
CA ILE A 170 -20.66 14.55 -4.45
C ILE A 170 -19.47 14.37 -5.39
N PHE A 171 -19.70 14.48 -6.71
CA PHE A 171 -18.67 14.34 -7.74
C PHE A 171 -18.10 15.69 -8.18
N THR A 172 -17.03 15.68 -8.96
CA THR A 172 -16.32 16.90 -9.42
C THR A 172 -17.23 17.83 -10.24
N ASP A 173 -18.18 17.28 -10.98
CA ASP A 173 -19.16 18.04 -11.77
C ASP A 173 -20.35 18.59 -10.97
N GLY A 174 -20.36 18.35 -9.66
CA GLY A 174 -21.44 18.72 -8.75
C GLY A 174 -22.62 17.76 -8.71
N SER A 175 -22.64 16.73 -9.55
CA SER A 175 -23.65 15.68 -9.49
C SER A 175 -23.48 14.82 -8.23
N LYS A 176 -24.51 14.07 -7.89
CA LYS A 176 -24.55 13.25 -6.67
C LYS A 176 -24.86 11.80 -7.02
N SER A 177 -24.34 10.90 -6.19
CA SER A 177 -24.68 9.48 -6.29
C SER A 177 -26.15 9.21 -5.92
N ILE A 178 -26.60 7.98 -6.17
CA ILE A 178 -27.75 7.45 -5.47
C ILE A 178 -27.54 7.52 -3.95
N GLU A 179 -28.61 7.45 -3.19
CA GLU A 179 -28.52 7.42 -1.73
C GLU A 179 -28.05 6.06 -1.25
N GLY A 180 -26.96 6.04 -0.49
CA GLY A 180 -26.45 4.86 0.20
C GLY A 180 -26.84 4.82 1.67
N ALA A 181 -26.73 3.65 2.27
CA ALA A 181 -26.90 3.47 3.71
C ALA A 181 -25.71 4.01 4.51
N MET A 182 -24.52 3.88 3.93
CA MET A 182 -23.23 4.25 4.53
C MET A 182 -22.25 4.61 3.42
N LEU A 183 -21.25 5.46 3.73
CA LEU A 183 -20.13 5.81 2.86
C LEU A 183 -18.81 5.43 3.51
N VAL A 184 -17.92 4.81 2.72
CA VAL A 184 -16.55 4.49 3.11
C VAL A 184 -15.57 5.24 2.21
N GLY A 185 -14.78 6.14 2.78
CA GLY A 185 -13.75 6.89 2.07
C GLY A 185 -12.43 6.11 1.99
N GLY A 186 -12.04 5.70 0.79
CA GLY A 186 -10.79 4.96 0.51
C GLY A 186 -10.00 5.58 -0.65
N GLU A 187 -10.10 6.91 -0.86
CA GLU A 187 -9.47 7.64 -1.97
C GLU A 187 -7.96 7.87 -1.79
N GLY A 188 -7.38 7.32 -0.72
CA GLY A 188 -5.95 7.45 -0.45
C GLY A 188 -5.57 8.82 0.12
N ILE A 189 -4.30 9.21 -0.06
CA ILE A 189 -3.68 10.37 0.59
C ILE A 189 -4.33 11.73 0.29
N TYR A 190 -5.13 11.81 -0.75
CA TYR A 190 -5.85 13.04 -1.13
C TYR A 190 -7.34 13.01 -0.76
N SER A 191 -7.73 12.12 0.16
CA SER A 191 -9.14 11.90 0.52
C SER A 191 -9.86 13.17 0.95
N LYS A 192 -10.91 13.50 0.21
CA LYS A 192 -11.82 14.59 0.55
C LYS A 192 -12.81 14.16 1.63
N ILE A 193 -13.20 12.88 1.62
CA ILE A 193 -14.06 12.30 2.65
C ILE A 193 -13.37 12.35 4.00
N ALA A 194 -12.11 11.92 4.10
CA ALA A 194 -11.34 11.95 5.35
C ALA A 194 -11.22 13.38 5.91
N ARG A 195 -10.93 14.34 5.03
CA ARG A 195 -10.82 15.75 5.42
C ARG A 195 -12.14 16.30 5.95
N GLN A 196 -13.25 16.03 5.27
CA GLN A 196 -14.59 16.47 5.67
C GLN A 196 -15.01 15.81 6.98
N LEU A 197 -14.90 14.46 7.08
CA LEU A 197 -15.28 13.66 8.25
C LEU A 197 -14.54 14.11 9.52
N SER A 198 -13.24 14.32 9.42
CA SER A 198 -12.40 14.63 10.57
C SER A 198 -12.33 16.12 10.92
N GLY A 199 -13.02 17.00 10.16
CA GLY A 199 -12.86 18.44 10.30
C GLY A 199 -11.42 18.92 10.05
N GLY A 200 -10.67 18.22 9.16
CA GLY A 200 -9.28 18.50 8.83
C GLY A 200 -8.25 17.98 9.81
N LYS A 201 -8.63 17.18 10.80
CA LYS A 201 -7.69 16.57 11.76
C LYS A 201 -6.83 15.47 11.13
N LEU A 202 -7.39 14.71 10.18
CA LEU A 202 -6.63 13.75 9.39
C LEU A 202 -5.76 14.50 8.39
N LYS A 203 -4.47 14.51 8.66
CA LYS A 203 -3.45 15.16 7.84
C LYS A 203 -2.53 14.12 7.23
N VAL A 204 -2.09 14.38 6.01
CA VAL A 204 -1.02 13.64 5.34
C VAL A 204 0.10 14.62 5.03
N TYR A 205 1.27 14.36 5.57
CA TYR A 205 2.45 15.21 5.40
C TYR A 205 3.28 14.75 4.23
N ASP A 206 3.81 15.71 3.48
CA ASP A 206 4.86 15.51 2.50
C ASP A 206 6.19 15.42 3.26
N THR A 207 6.84 14.27 3.22
CA THR A 207 8.10 14.04 3.95
C THR A 207 9.33 14.70 3.29
N GLY A 208 9.16 15.30 2.11
CA GLY A 208 10.29 15.76 1.30
C GLY A 208 11.06 14.63 0.60
N ALA A 209 10.92 13.39 1.04
CA ALA A 209 11.48 12.24 0.37
C ALA A 209 10.65 11.85 -0.86
N ARG A 210 11.31 11.30 -1.86
CA ARG A 210 10.72 10.94 -3.16
C ARG A 210 11.13 9.55 -3.56
N GLY A 211 10.33 8.94 -4.43
CA GLY A 211 10.63 7.64 -5.00
C GLY A 211 10.29 7.58 -6.49
N ILE A 212 10.90 6.62 -7.14
CA ILE A 212 10.57 6.19 -8.50
C ILE A 212 10.43 4.68 -8.44
N HIS A 213 9.40 4.14 -9.06
CA HIS A 213 9.32 2.70 -9.28
C HIS A 213 9.28 2.40 -10.77
N GLY A 214 9.69 1.20 -11.11
CA GLY A 214 9.69 0.70 -12.47
C GLY A 214 9.79 -0.81 -12.50
N GLN A 215 9.80 -1.35 -13.71
CA GLN A 215 9.99 -2.76 -14.00
C GLN A 215 11.09 -2.93 -15.04
N ALA A 216 11.72 -4.09 -15.04
CA ALA A 216 12.65 -4.49 -16.07
C ALA A 216 12.52 -6.00 -16.35
N PRO A 217 12.90 -6.47 -17.55
CA PRO A 217 12.93 -7.90 -17.86
C PRO A 217 13.77 -8.68 -16.83
N SER A 218 13.37 -9.89 -16.52
CA SER A 218 14.07 -10.76 -15.57
C SER A 218 15.57 -10.85 -15.82
N THR A 219 15.99 -10.84 -17.07
CA THR A 219 17.39 -10.88 -17.51
C THR A 219 18.24 -9.72 -17.00
N ALA A 220 17.64 -8.55 -16.74
CA ALA A 220 18.31 -7.39 -16.20
C ALA A 220 18.80 -7.61 -14.74
N PHE A 221 18.25 -8.59 -14.06
CA PHE A 221 18.53 -8.90 -12.65
C PHE A 221 19.61 -9.99 -12.47
N LYS A 222 20.15 -10.56 -13.53
CA LYS A 222 21.17 -11.63 -13.47
C LYS A 222 22.39 -11.27 -12.63
N GLY A 223 22.76 -10.00 -12.60
CA GLY A 223 23.88 -9.51 -11.76
C GLY A 223 23.61 -9.63 -10.25
N LEU A 224 22.33 -9.60 -9.83
CA LEU A 224 21.93 -9.74 -8.43
C LEU A 224 21.77 -11.20 -8.02
N GLY A 225 21.09 -12.00 -8.83
CA GLY A 225 20.61 -13.33 -8.47
C GLY A 225 19.28 -13.27 -7.69
N GLU A 226 18.77 -14.43 -7.32
CA GLU A 226 17.51 -14.60 -6.61
C GLU A 226 17.54 -13.98 -5.21
N GLY A 227 16.38 -13.54 -4.74
CA GLY A 227 16.16 -13.01 -3.40
C GLY A 227 15.75 -11.55 -3.36
N VAL A 228 15.67 -11.01 -2.15
CA VAL A 228 15.38 -9.58 -1.93
C VAL A 228 16.67 -8.81 -1.80
N TRP A 229 16.82 -7.78 -2.63
CA TRP A 229 18.03 -6.97 -2.70
C TRP A 229 17.72 -5.53 -2.34
N GLN A 230 18.61 -4.93 -1.54
CA GLN A 230 18.63 -3.50 -1.27
C GLN A 230 19.97 -2.94 -1.77
N MET A 231 19.92 -2.02 -2.72
CA MET A 231 21.05 -1.28 -3.23
C MET A 231 21.14 0.06 -2.49
N LEU A 232 22.30 0.40 -1.95
CA LEU A 232 22.50 1.63 -1.18
C LEU A 232 23.59 2.47 -1.82
N ASP A 233 23.28 3.73 -2.09
CA ASP A 233 24.24 4.76 -2.52
C ASP A 233 24.28 5.86 -1.46
N GLU A 234 25.37 5.89 -0.71
CA GLU A 234 25.64 6.93 0.31
C GLU A 234 26.48 8.09 -0.22
N THR A 235 26.87 8.02 -1.51
CA THR A 235 27.78 9.00 -2.13
C THR A 235 27.04 10.09 -2.90
N HIS A 236 25.73 9.95 -3.10
CA HIS A 236 24.95 10.93 -3.85
C HIS A 236 24.98 12.30 -3.14
N PRO A 237 25.29 13.41 -3.85
CA PRO A 237 25.58 14.71 -3.24
C PRO A 237 24.40 15.34 -2.47
N ASN A 238 23.18 14.96 -2.82
CA ASN A 238 21.96 15.52 -2.19
C ASN A 238 21.36 14.58 -1.12
N GLY A 239 22.08 13.55 -0.70
CA GLY A 239 21.63 12.60 0.31
C GLY A 239 21.52 11.17 -0.21
N ARG A 240 21.39 10.21 0.70
CA ARG A 240 21.35 8.78 0.41
C ARG A 240 20.25 8.42 -0.58
N LEU A 241 20.60 7.57 -1.57
CA LEU A 241 19.66 6.87 -2.43
C LEU A 241 19.63 5.39 -2.07
N PHE A 242 18.48 4.77 -2.28
CA PHE A 242 18.34 3.32 -2.20
C PHE A 242 17.44 2.79 -3.30
N ALA A 243 17.62 1.54 -3.67
CA ALA A 243 16.62 0.81 -4.44
C ALA A 243 16.40 -0.58 -3.84
N ILE A 244 15.19 -1.09 -3.96
CA ILE A 244 14.80 -2.42 -3.47
C ILE A 244 14.15 -3.19 -4.60
N THR A 245 14.49 -4.46 -4.74
CA THR A 245 13.84 -5.39 -5.65
C THR A 245 13.70 -6.76 -5.01
N ASN A 246 12.84 -7.58 -5.60
CA ASN A 246 12.65 -8.98 -5.23
C ASN A 246 12.70 -9.82 -6.50
N VAL A 247 13.77 -10.58 -6.66
CA VAL A 247 13.98 -11.52 -7.76
C VAL A 247 13.46 -12.88 -7.33
N ARG A 248 12.38 -13.32 -7.97
CA ARG A 248 11.71 -14.57 -7.60
C ARG A 248 12.52 -15.78 -8.06
N PRO A 249 12.61 -16.83 -7.22
CA PRO A 249 13.28 -18.08 -7.58
C PRO A 249 12.66 -18.72 -8.83
N GLY A 250 13.54 -19.22 -9.71
CA GLY A 250 13.16 -19.98 -10.89
C GLY A 250 12.57 -19.17 -12.06
N GLU A 251 12.44 -17.84 -11.92
CA GLU A 251 11.85 -17.00 -12.98
C GLU A 251 12.86 -16.12 -13.73
N MET A 252 14.15 -16.21 -13.40
CA MET A 252 15.16 -15.29 -13.92
C MET A 252 15.49 -15.51 -15.40
N ASP A 253 15.25 -16.69 -15.92
CA ASP A 253 15.52 -17.05 -17.30
C ASP A 253 14.26 -16.99 -18.21
N ASP A 254 13.09 -16.65 -17.68
CA ASP A 254 11.88 -16.44 -18.46
C ASP A 254 11.86 -15.00 -19.02
N PRO A 255 11.99 -14.82 -20.36
CA PRO A 255 12.03 -13.50 -20.97
C PRO A 255 10.68 -12.76 -20.91
N ASN A 256 9.58 -13.45 -20.59
CA ASN A 256 8.25 -12.86 -20.45
C ASN A 256 7.96 -12.37 -19.03
N VAL A 257 8.89 -12.63 -18.09
CA VAL A 257 8.77 -12.20 -16.70
C VAL A 257 9.50 -10.89 -16.47
N GLU A 258 8.81 -9.96 -15.83
CA GLU A 258 9.37 -8.70 -15.37
C GLU A 258 9.42 -8.67 -13.85
N PHE A 259 10.48 -8.08 -13.31
CA PHE A 259 10.57 -7.80 -11.88
C PHE A 259 10.49 -6.30 -11.64
N GLY A 260 9.71 -5.93 -10.62
CA GLY A 260 9.61 -4.56 -10.15
C GLY A 260 10.79 -4.17 -9.26
N TRP A 261 11.17 -2.92 -9.34
CA TRP A 261 12.07 -2.28 -8.39
C TRP A 261 11.46 -0.96 -7.90
N THR A 262 11.84 -0.56 -6.70
CA THR A 262 11.45 0.73 -6.11
C THR A 262 12.69 1.44 -5.63
N MET A 263 12.93 2.64 -6.16
CA MET A 263 13.97 3.56 -5.71
C MET A 263 13.37 4.58 -4.76
N GLY A 264 14.14 5.00 -3.77
CA GLY A 264 13.81 6.12 -2.90
C GLY A 264 15.06 6.87 -2.50
N GLY A 265 14.86 8.09 -2.01
CA GLY A 265 15.96 8.92 -1.52
C GLY A 265 15.56 9.68 -0.25
N GLN A 266 16.56 10.12 0.49
CA GLN A 266 16.38 11.06 1.60
C GLN A 266 15.69 12.35 1.12
N PRO A 267 15.08 13.13 2.02
CA PRO A 267 14.48 14.42 1.65
C PRO A 267 15.47 15.27 0.84
N GLY A 268 15.01 15.71 -0.34
CA GLY A 268 15.81 16.51 -1.27
C GLY A 268 16.79 15.76 -2.18
N ALA A 269 17.00 14.45 -1.97
CA ALA A 269 17.93 13.67 -2.81
C ALA A 269 17.40 13.45 -4.24
N ILE A 270 16.10 13.20 -4.36
CA ILE A 270 15.42 13.02 -5.65
C ILE A 270 14.50 14.21 -5.89
N LYS A 271 14.67 14.87 -7.04
CA LYS A 271 13.88 16.02 -7.44
C LYS A 271 13.19 15.77 -8.78
N ALA A 272 11.95 16.17 -8.88
CA ALA A 272 11.23 16.20 -10.14
C ALA A 272 11.43 17.56 -10.84
N PRO A 273 11.49 17.60 -12.18
CA PRO A 273 11.47 18.85 -12.91
C PRO A 273 10.21 19.66 -12.56
N ASN A 274 10.38 20.96 -12.30
CA ASN A 274 9.28 21.88 -11.96
C ASN A 274 8.42 21.43 -10.77
N ASP A 275 8.97 20.65 -9.85
CA ASP A 275 8.25 20.03 -8.72
C ASP A 275 7.01 19.22 -9.13
N ASP A 276 6.97 18.73 -10.37
CA ASP A 276 5.90 17.85 -10.85
C ASP A 276 6.18 16.42 -10.42
N TYR A 277 5.45 15.94 -9.44
CA TYR A 277 5.54 14.58 -8.92
C TYR A 277 4.47 13.64 -9.50
N SER A 278 3.80 14.04 -10.55
CA SER A 278 2.86 13.20 -11.32
C SER A 278 3.50 12.56 -12.56
N ILE A 279 4.81 12.74 -12.72
CA ILE A 279 5.58 12.25 -13.87
C ILE A 279 5.52 10.72 -13.96
N ILE A 280 5.16 10.22 -15.13
CA ILE A 280 5.10 8.79 -15.46
C ILE A 280 5.81 8.52 -16.79
N GLY A 281 6.12 7.25 -17.06
CA GLY A 281 6.72 6.82 -18.31
C GLY A 281 8.14 7.32 -18.53
N LYS A 282 8.50 7.59 -19.78
CA LYS A 282 9.85 7.94 -20.19
C LYS A 282 10.51 9.07 -19.36
N PRO A 283 9.84 10.19 -19.02
CA PRO A 283 10.43 11.22 -18.17
C PRO A 283 10.84 10.72 -16.78
N ALA A 284 10.03 9.86 -16.15
CA ALA A 284 10.37 9.25 -14.86
C ALA A 284 11.55 8.26 -15.01
N ALA A 285 11.57 7.49 -16.10
CA ALA A 285 12.64 6.58 -16.42
C ALA A 285 13.98 7.30 -16.62
N GLU A 286 13.99 8.42 -17.33
CA GLU A 286 15.21 9.23 -17.55
C GLU A 286 15.80 9.75 -16.24
N ILE A 287 14.96 10.16 -15.30
CA ILE A 287 15.41 10.57 -13.96
C ILE A 287 16.07 9.39 -13.23
N ALA A 288 15.43 8.22 -13.22
CA ALA A 288 15.98 7.04 -12.57
C ALA A 288 17.34 6.62 -13.19
N LYS A 289 17.46 6.65 -14.53
CA LYS A 289 18.71 6.35 -15.24
C LYS A 289 19.80 7.37 -14.90
N ALA A 290 19.47 8.64 -14.82
CA ALA A 290 20.42 9.69 -14.47
C ALA A 290 20.93 9.54 -13.02
N LEU A 291 20.05 9.25 -12.07
CA LEU A 291 20.40 9.03 -10.66
C LEU A 291 21.31 7.82 -10.46
N THR A 292 21.19 6.79 -11.31
CA THR A 292 21.96 5.55 -11.21
C THR A 292 23.12 5.47 -12.20
N ALA A 293 23.46 6.56 -12.89
CA ALA A 293 24.48 6.59 -13.94
C ALA A 293 25.85 6.05 -13.48
N ASN A 294 26.22 6.31 -12.23
CA ASN A 294 27.48 5.89 -11.62
C ASN A 294 27.39 4.58 -10.83
N TRP A 295 26.23 3.92 -10.83
CA TRP A 295 26.07 2.68 -10.11
C TRP A 295 26.82 1.54 -10.80
N HIS A 296 27.25 0.57 -10.01
CA HIS A 296 28.00 -0.57 -10.50
C HIS A 296 27.19 -1.37 -11.56
N PRO A 297 27.82 -1.87 -12.63
CA PRO A 297 27.14 -2.63 -13.70
C PRO A 297 26.25 -3.76 -13.20
N ARG A 298 26.61 -4.39 -12.08
CA ARG A 298 25.84 -5.44 -11.42
C ARG A 298 24.40 -5.04 -11.11
N VAL A 299 24.16 -3.78 -10.81
CA VAL A 299 22.83 -3.26 -10.40
C VAL A 299 22.27 -2.24 -11.40
N LYS A 300 23.11 -1.63 -12.21
CA LYS A 300 22.73 -0.59 -13.15
C LYS A 300 21.80 -1.10 -14.26
N SER A 301 21.97 -2.37 -14.66
CA SER A 301 21.16 -3.01 -15.70
C SER A 301 19.65 -2.95 -15.45
N LEU A 302 19.21 -2.94 -14.17
CA LEU A 302 17.80 -2.80 -13.81
C LEU A 302 17.21 -1.49 -14.32
N PHE A 303 18.00 -0.43 -14.32
CA PHE A 303 17.58 0.92 -14.72
C PHE A 303 17.80 1.16 -16.21
N GLU A 304 18.88 0.63 -16.77
CA GLU A 304 19.18 0.77 -18.21
C GLU A 304 18.17 0.00 -19.08
N GLN A 305 17.75 -1.19 -18.64
CA GLN A 305 16.85 -2.08 -19.37
C GLN A 305 15.38 -1.96 -18.90
N MET A 306 15.05 -0.93 -18.12
CA MET A 306 13.71 -0.79 -17.60
C MET A 306 12.67 -0.59 -18.70
N VAL A 307 11.45 -1.05 -18.45
CA VAL A 307 10.28 -0.74 -19.27
C VAL A 307 9.85 0.69 -18.95
N GLU A 308 10.23 1.62 -19.81
CA GLU A 308 10.07 3.06 -19.53
C GLU A 308 8.62 3.45 -19.29
N SER A 309 7.65 2.84 -19.97
CA SER A 309 6.22 3.11 -19.80
C SER A 309 5.70 2.79 -18.40
N GLU A 310 6.36 1.89 -17.67
CA GLU A 310 5.99 1.48 -16.32
C GLU A 310 6.65 2.30 -15.21
N ALA A 311 7.54 3.23 -15.59
CA ALA A 311 8.15 4.12 -14.62
C ALA A 311 7.16 5.14 -14.07
N ALA A 312 7.17 5.35 -12.77
CA ALA A 312 6.35 6.38 -12.14
C ALA A 312 7.05 7.02 -10.94
N PHE A 313 6.93 8.33 -10.89
CA PHE A 313 7.43 9.14 -9.78
C PHE A 313 6.36 9.21 -8.67
N TRP A 314 6.76 9.25 -7.42
CA TRP A 314 5.82 9.35 -6.31
C TRP A 314 6.41 10.09 -5.11
N LYS A 315 5.52 10.75 -4.37
CA LYS A 315 5.85 11.38 -3.09
C LYS A 315 5.82 10.34 -1.99
N ILE A 316 6.81 10.38 -1.10
CA ILE A 316 6.75 9.62 0.14
C ILE A 316 6.02 10.49 1.17
N THR A 317 4.92 9.98 1.66
CA THR A 317 4.03 10.69 2.59
C THR A 317 3.87 9.91 3.89
N CYS A 318 3.43 10.58 4.92
CA CYS A 318 3.08 9.96 6.20
C CYS A 318 1.94 10.74 6.87
N SER A 319 1.05 10.04 7.53
CA SER A 319 0.08 10.65 8.44
C SER A 319 0.76 11.21 9.67
N THR A 320 0.00 11.83 10.56
CA THR A 320 0.52 12.36 11.83
C THR A 320 1.34 11.31 12.57
N PRO A 321 2.64 11.55 12.84
CA PRO A 321 3.53 10.56 13.47
C PRO A 321 3.06 10.05 14.84
N ALA A 322 2.29 10.85 15.57
CA ALA A 322 1.71 10.46 16.85
C ALA A 322 0.61 9.38 16.73
N GLY A 323 0.15 9.09 15.51
CA GLY A 323 -0.91 8.13 15.23
C GLY A 323 -2.19 8.78 14.70
N VAL A 324 -3.24 7.98 14.58
CA VAL A 324 -4.54 8.40 14.05
C VAL A 324 -5.27 9.26 15.08
N PRO A 325 -5.59 10.54 14.76
CA PRO A 325 -6.27 11.43 15.70
C PRO A 325 -7.73 11.00 15.93
N GLU A 326 -8.32 11.50 16.99
CA GLU A 326 -9.75 11.35 17.24
C GLU A 326 -10.56 12.45 16.56
N TRP A 327 -11.72 12.06 16.02
CA TRP A 327 -12.76 12.96 15.50
C TRP A 327 -14.13 12.53 16.03
N GLN A 328 -15.10 13.41 15.88
CA GLN A 328 -16.49 13.07 16.21
C GLN A 328 -17.00 12.01 15.24
N ASN A 329 -17.40 10.86 15.75
CA ASN A 329 -17.93 9.78 14.93
C ASN A 329 -19.18 10.22 14.16
N GLU A 330 -19.18 9.93 12.85
CA GLU A 330 -20.34 10.05 11.98
C GLU A 330 -20.91 8.65 11.74
N PRO A 331 -22.15 8.37 12.18
CA PRO A 331 -22.69 7.02 12.11
C PRO A 331 -22.70 6.39 10.72
N ARG A 332 -22.77 7.22 9.67
CA ARG A 332 -22.93 6.76 8.27
C ARG A 332 -21.67 6.93 7.43
N VAL A 333 -20.60 7.49 7.96
CA VAL A 333 -19.36 7.74 7.18
C VAL A 333 -18.14 7.30 7.95
N THR A 334 -17.26 6.57 7.30
CA THR A 334 -15.94 6.24 7.84
C THR A 334 -14.88 6.21 6.73
N VAL A 335 -13.62 5.98 7.09
CA VAL A 335 -12.47 5.99 6.17
C VAL A 335 -11.55 4.79 6.39
N ILE A 336 -10.89 4.33 5.32
CA ILE A 336 -9.99 3.16 5.33
C ILE A 336 -8.68 3.43 4.58
N GLY A 337 -7.64 2.69 4.90
CA GLY A 337 -6.36 2.69 4.20
C GLY A 337 -5.64 4.05 4.28
N ASP A 338 -4.97 4.42 3.20
CA ASP A 338 -4.17 5.66 3.14
C ASP A 338 -4.99 6.95 3.33
N ALA A 339 -6.30 6.87 3.27
CA ALA A 339 -7.17 8.01 3.58
C ALA A 339 -7.13 8.37 5.08
N VAL A 340 -6.80 7.42 5.94
CA VAL A 340 -6.76 7.61 7.39
C VAL A 340 -5.36 7.45 7.98
N HIS A 341 -4.53 6.56 7.46
CA HIS A 341 -3.22 6.22 8.06
C HIS A 341 -2.11 6.00 7.02
N SER A 342 -2.00 6.91 6.05
CA SER A 342 -0.89 6.90 5.10
C SER A 342 0.46 6.75 5.82
N MET A 343 1.33 5.90 5.31
CA MET A 343 2.62 5.58 5.90
C MET A 343 3.74 5.67 4.88
N THR A 344 4.96 5.85 5.38
CA THR A 344 6.15 5.70 4.56
C THR A 344 6.32 4.25 4.09
N PRO A 345 7.12 3.98 3.06
CA PRO A 345 7.40 2.60 2.64
C PRO A 345 8.26 1.82 3.64
N ALA A 346 8.83 2.50 4.66
CA ALA A 346 9.69 1.85 5.64
C ALA A 346 8.94 0.76 6.42
N GLY A 347 9.52 -0.43 6.46
CA GLY A 347 8.92 -1.62 7.06
C GLY A 347 7.90 -2.35 6.19
N GLY A 348 7.38 -1.76 5.11
CA GLY A 348 6.36 -2.38 4.26
C GLY A 348 5.04 -2.67 4.99
N ILE A 349 4.60 -1.76 5.87
CA ILE A 349 3.49 -1.96 6.81
C ILE A 349 2.15 -1.48 6.23
N GLY A 350 2.15 -0.46 5.37
CA GLY A 350 0.93 0.23 4.93
C GLY A 350 -0.13 -0.68 4.31
N ALA A 351 0.26 -1.54 3.36
CA ALA A 351 -0.68 -2.47 2.72
C ALA A 351 -1.29 -3.47 3.73
N ASN A 352 -0.49 -3.94 4.70
CA ASN A 352 -0.96 -4.83 5.75
C ASN A 352 -2.03 -4.16 6.63
N THR A 353 -1.82 -2.90 6.98
CA THR A 353 -2.79 -2.12 7.75
C THR A 353 -4.06 -1.87 6.94
N ALA A 354 -3.93 -1.52 5.66
CA ALA A 354 -5.06 -1.27 4.78
C ALA A 354 -5.97 -2.49 4.57
N VAL A 355 -5.40 -3.70 4.44
CA VAL A 355 -6.22 -4.92 4.32
C VAL A 355 -6.87 -5.33 5.64
N ARG A 356 -6.27 -4.97 6.78
CA ARG A 356 -6.89 -5.15 8.10
C ARG A 356 -8.14 -4.29 8.27
N ASP A 357 -8.12 -3.04 7.77
CA ASP A 357 -9.31 -2.18 7.76
C ASP A 357 -10.47 -2.86 7.05
N SER A 358 -10.17 -3.38 5.86
CA SER A 358 -11.17 -4.05 5.01
C SER A 358 -11.75 -5.29 5.68
N ALA A 359 -10.90 -6.09 6.31
CA ALA A 359 -11.32 -7.29 7.02
C ALA A 359 -12.17 -6.95 8.25
N LEU A 360 -11.76 -5.97 9.05
CA LEU A 360 -12.50 -5.54 10.25
C LEU A 360 -13.85 -4.92 9.89
N LEU A 361 -13.86 -3.93 9.00
CA LEU A 361 -15.11 -3.27 8.60
C LEU A 361 -16.03 -4.23 7.84
N GLY A 362 -15.47 -5.06 6.95
CA GLY A 362 -16.20 -6.09 6.23
C GLY A 362 -16.85 -7.12 7.15
N LYS A 363 -16.12 -7.55 8.19
CA LYS A 363 -16.67 -8.45 9.23
C LYS A 363 -17.86 -7.81 9.95
N LEU A 364 -17.71 -6.58 10.45
CA LEU A 364 -18.78 -5.87 11.16
C LEU A 364 -20.03 -5.70 10.30
N LEU A 365 -19.87 -5.33 9.04
CA LEU A 365 -20.98 -5.21 8.08
C LEU A 365 -21.62 -6.56 7.77
N THR A 366 -20.85 -7.62 7.61
CA THR A 366 -21.34 -8.98 7.33
C THR A 366 -22.14 -9.52 8.51
N GLU A 367 -21.63 -9.40 9.73
CA GLU A 367 -22.31 -9.85 10.96
C GLU A 367 -23.63 -9.10 11.20
N ALA A 368 -23.70 -7.84 10.80
CA ALA A 368 -24.92 -7.04 10.90
C ALA A 368 -25.89 -7.23 9.72
N GLY A 369 -25.47 -7.92 8.64
CA GLY A 369 -26.23 -8.05 7.40
C GLY A 369 -26.34 -6.76 6.60
N GLY A 370 -25.40 -5.84 6.74
CA GLY A 370 -25.34 -4.53 6.10
C GLY A 370 -25.11 -3.40 7.10
N TYR A 371 -25.44 -2.18 6.72
CA TYR A 371 -25.29 -1.04 7.62
C TYR A 371 -26.20 -1.16 8.86
N LYS A 372 -25.59 -0.91 10.01
CA LYS A 372 -26.27 -0.73 11.29
C LYS A 372 -25.58 0.39 12.06
N GLU A 373 -26.33 1.19 12.78
CA GLU A 373 -25.79 2.23 13.64
C GLU A 373 -24.80 1.66 14.66
N GLY A 374 -23.71 2.38 14.90
CA GLY A 374 -22.61 1.97 15.77
C GLY A 374 -21.46 1.22 15.07
N ILE A 375 -21.64 0.75 13.83
CA ILE A 375 -20.56 0.03 13.07
C ILE A 375 -19.36 0.94 12.86
N THR A 376 -19.55 2.20 12.46
CA THR A 376 -18.44 3.15 12.26
C THR A 376 -17.68 3.39 13.55
N ALA A 377 -18.37 3.58 14.66
CA ALA A 377 -17.75 3.78 15.96
C ALA A 377 -16.94 2.55 16.42
N ALA A 378 -17.50 1.35 16.26
CA ALA A 378 -16.81 0.09 16.59
C ALA A 378 -15.56 -0.10 15.72
N TYR A 379 -15.67 0.10 14.41
CA TYR A 379 -14.55 0.02 13.49
C TYR A 379 -13.46 1.04 13.84
N GLU A 380 -13.81 2.31 13.98
CA GLU A 380 -12.86 3.40 14.23
C GLU A 380 -12.12 3.25 15.56
N LYS A 381 -12.78 2.72 16.59
CA LYS A 381 -12.16 2.42 17.89
C LYS A 381 -10.99 1.45 17.73
N ASP A 382 -11.20 0.32 17.09
CA ASP A 382 -10.19 -0.71 16.94
C ASP A 382 -9.13 -0.32 15.91
N MET A 383 -9.55 0.29 14.79
CA MET A 383 -8.66 0.80 13.74
C MET A 383 -7.66 1.81 14.30
N ARG A 384 -8.09 2.76 15.13
CA ARG A 384 -7.16 3.74 15.72
C ARG A 384 -6.03 3.11 16.52
N VAL A 385 -6.28 1.99 17.19
CA VAL A 385 -5.24 1.30 17.99
C VAL A 385 -4.16 0.77 17.07
N TYR A 386 -4.50 -0.14 16.18
CA TYR A 386 -3.49 -0.81 15.35
C TYR A 386 -2.89 0.11 14.27
N ALA A 387 -3.67 1.01 13.71
CA ALA A 387 -3.17 1.94 12.71
C ALA A 387 -2.23 2.99 13.31
N SER A 388 -2.50 3.48 14.53
CA SER A 388 -1.57 4.37 15.23
C SER A 388 -0.23 3.71 15.51
N GLU A 389 -0.24 2.44 15.94
CA GLU A 389 0.98 1.67 16.13
C GLU A 389 1.74 1.50 14.82
N ALA A 390 1.04 1.16 13.74
CA ALA A 390 1.62 0.99 12.42
C ALA A 390 2.26 2.29 11.89
N VAL A 391 1.57 3.43 12.03
CA VAL A 391 2.10 4.75 11.63
C VAL A 391 3.36 5.10 12.43
N ARG A 392 3.33 4.96 13.76
CA ARG A 392 4.51 5.23 14.62
C ARG A 392 5.70 4.37 14.23
N THR A 393 5.46 3.07 13.99
CA THR A 393 6.52 2.13 13.58
C THR A 393 7.10 2.51 12.22
N SER A 394 6.26 2.76 11.22
CA SER A 394 6.70 3.16 9.89
C SER A 394 7.47 4.48 9.91
N TYR A 395 6.97 5.47 10.64
CA TYR A 395 7.63 6.76 10.79
C TYR A 395 9.00 6.62 11.48
N GLY A 396 9.07 5.88 12.59
CA GLY A 396 10.33 5.65 13.32
C GLY A 396 11.39 4.98 12.45
N LEU A 397 10.99 3.98 11.64
CA LEU A 397 11.87 3.34 10.67
C LEU A 397 12.32 4.32 9.58
N ALA A 398 11.43 5.15 9.05
CA ALA A 398 11.77 6.14 8.02
C ALA A 398 12.66 7.25 8.58
N HIS A 399 12.46 7.66 9.82
CA HIS A 399 13.34 8.62 10.48
C HIS A 399 14.79 8.10 10.54
N ILE A 400 14.98 6.85 10.96
CA ILE A 400 16.31 6.22 11.07
C ILE A 400 16.91 5.94 9.68
N GLN A 401 16.13 5.36 8.77
CA GLN A 401 16.65 4.86 7.50
C GLN A 401 16.74 5.92 6.41
N MET A 402 15.83 6.90 6.44
CA MET A 402 15.66 7.87 5.36
C MET A 402 15.85 9.33 5.82
N GLY A 403 16.10 9.59 7.10
CA GLY A 403 16.24 10.94 7.64
C GLY A 403 14.96 11.77 7.56
N VAL A 404 13.78 11.13 7.47
CA VAL A 404 12.49 11.82 7.43
C VAL A 404 12.18 12.46 8.77
N THR A 405 11.82 13.74 8.76
CA THR A 405 11.34 14.46 9.94
C THR A 405 10.03 15.15 9.60
N ILE A 406 9.03 15.02 10.47
CA ILE A 406 7.74 15.68 10.37
C ILE A 406 7.52 16.48 11.65
N ASP A 407 7.25 17.76 11.50
CA ASP A 407 6.91 18.71 12.55
C ASP A 407 5.67 19.53 12.18
N GLU A 408 5.35 20.54 12.98
CA GLU A 408 4.19 21.42 12.79
C GLU A 408 4.27 22.28 11.52
N ASN A 409 5.48 22.52 10.99
CA ASN A 409 5.74 23.32 9.79
C ASN A 409 5.79 22.45 8.52
N SER A 410 5.74 21.13 8.66
CA SER A 410 5.83 20.22 7.53
C SER A 410 4.62 20.39 6.60
N ALA A 411 4.89 20.48 5.29
CA ALA A 411 3.87 20.65 4.28
C ALA A 411 2.89 19.46 4.28
N THR A 412 1.62 19.74 4.08
CA THR A 412 0.59 18.71 3.85
C THR A 412 0.27 18.58 2.37
N VAL A 413 -0.21 17.38 1.95
CA VAL A 413 -0.63 17.11 0.57
C VAL A 413 -2.11 17.43 0.33
#